data_4df181ef68f67b9df6ea91ba846145d8
#
_entry.id   4df181ef68f67b9df6ea91ba846145d8
#
_cell.length_a   1.000
_cell.length_b   1.000
_cell.length_c   1.000
_cell.angle_alpha   90.00
_cell.angle_beta   90.00
_cell.angle_gamma   90.00
#
_symmetry.space_group_name_H-M   'P 1'
#
loop_
_entity.id
_entity.type
_entity.pdbx_description
1 polymer ?
#
loop_
_entity_poly.entity_id
_entity_poly.type
_entity_poly.pdbx_seq_one_letter_code
_entity_poly.pdbx_strand_id
1 'polypeptide(L)'
;MEKLVINGGKSLRGAVEINGAKNAAVAILPATIMASTGKCVIDNIPDIEDVHCLERILKSLGCTVNKLDSNTLEIDSTDVNNFNACTEDVRRMRASYYFIGSLLARFKQARVELPGGCPIGVRPIDQHIKGLEALGAEVVIEHGAVNVKADRLIGNNIFFDVVSVGATINVMIAATLAEGVTTLENVAKEPHVVDVANFLNTMGADIKGAGTDIIRIRGVKELRGCSYSVIPDQIEAGTFMISAAATRGDITIKNVIPKHLESITAKLMEMGVVVEEGDDSVRVTVDGELKGVNIKTTPYPGFPTDIQQPMSSLLSTVPGRSMINESIYENRHKHTDELKKMGANIKVEGRVALIDGVEKLTGAVVVATDLRAGAAMVVAGLMAEGETEITNIEHIDRGYPHIEEKFRSLGADIHRVSSED
;
A
#
# COMPACT_ATOMS: atom_id res chain seq x y z
N MET A 1 15.39 15.19 -15.16
CA MET A 1 14.73 14.39 -14.09
C MET A 1 13.90 15.31 -13.21
N GLU A 2 12.75 14.85 -12.71
CA GLU A 2 11.96 15.66 -11.79
C GLU A 2 12.45 15.49 -10.35
N LYS A 3 12.30 16.55 -9.55
CA LYS A 3 12.58 16.57 -8.12
C LYS A 3 11.52 17.39 -7.38
N LEU A 4 11.36 17.13 -6.08
CA LEU A 4 10.61 18.01 -5.18
C LEU A 4 11.57 18.93 -4.45
N VAL A 5 11.21 20.21 -4.38
CA VAL A 5 11.91 21.25 -3.62
C VAL A 5 10.98 21.75 -2.52
N ILE A 6 11.44 21.70 -1.28
CA ILE A 6 10.64 22.05 -0.09
C ILE A 6 11.40 23.09 0.72
N ASN A 7 10.77 24.23 0.96
CA ASN A 7 11.21 25.20 1.97
C ASN A 7 10.41 24.96 3.26
N GLY A 8 11.02 24.28 4.21
CA GLY A 8 10.36 23.79 5.40
C GLY A 8 10.11 24.86 6.49
N GLY A 9 9.70 24.41 7.67
CA GLY A 9 9.49 25.25 8.84
C GLY A 9 8.12 25.94 8.91
N LYS A 10 7.20 25.67 7.98
CA LYS A 10 5.82 26.19 8.01
C LYS A 10 4.88 25.22 8.71
N SER A 11 4.08 25.73 9.63
CA SER A 11 2.96 24.99 10.25
C SER A 11 1.87 24.74 9.23
N LEU A 12 1.53 23.48 9.00
CA LEU A 12 0.48 23.09 8.04
C LEU A 12 -0.92 23.30 8.65
N ARG A 13 -1.85 23.84 7.89
CA ARG A 13 -3.22 24.12 8.36
C ARG A 13 -4.24 23.90 7.27
N GLY A 14 -5.42 23.40 7.64
CA GLY A 14 -6.54 23.26 6.73
C GLY A 14 -7.09 21.85 6.71
N ALA A 15 -7.67 21.47 5.56
CA ALA A 15 -8.25 20.15 5.36
C ALA A 15 -7.67 19.50 4.11
N VAL A 16 -7.48 18.20 4.17
CA VAL A 16 -7.04 17.37 3.04
C VAL A 16 -7.98 16.19 2.88
N GLU A 17 -8.29 15.83 1.64
CA GLU A 17 -9.11 14.67 1.31
C GLU A 17 -8.20 13.50 0.89
N ILE A 18 -8.48 12.32 1.42
CA ILE A 18 -7.70 11.10 1.17
C ILE A 18 -8.26 10.36 -0.03
N ASN A 19 -7.36 9.88 -0.88
CA ASN A 19 -7.70 9.10 -2.06
C ASN A 19 -7.98 7.63 -1.69
N GLY A 20 -8.48 6.88 -2.66
CA GLY A 20 -8.65 5.45 -2.51
C GLY A 20 -7.33 4.72 -2.22
N ALA A 21 -7.43 3.62 -1.46
CA ALA A 21 -6.29 2.88 -0.99
C ALA A 21 -5.51 2.23 -2.13
N LYS A 22 -4.25 2.63 -2.30
CA LYS A 22 -3.34 2.01 -3.26
C LYS A 22 -3.33 0.50 -3.13
N ASN A 23 -3.14 -0.02 -1.90
CA ASN A 23 -3.00 -1.46 -1.65
C ASN A 23 -4.29 -2.25 -1.95
N ALA A 24 -5.46 -1.63 -1.88
CA ALA A 24 -6.72 -2.21 -2.32
C ALA A 24 -6.83 -2.17 -3.86
N ALA A 25 -6.60 -1.01 -4.46
CA ALA A 25 -6.70 -0.82 -5.90
C ALA A 25 -5.82 -1.80 -6.69
N VAL A 26 -4.55 -1.99 -6.26
CA VAL A 26 -3.61 -2.90 -6.95
C VAL A 26 -3.98 -4.38 -6.83
N ALA A 27 -4.89 -4.76 -5.93
CA ALA A 27 -5.43 -6.10 -5.81
C ALA A 27 -6.81 -6.25 -6.49
N ILE A 28 -7.66 -5.23 -6.39
CA ILE A 28 -9.00 -5.21 -7.00
C ILE A 28 -8.90 -5.18 -8.52
N LEU A 29 -8.01 -4.37 -9.11
CA LEU A 29 -7.88 -4.26 -10.55
C LEU A 29 -7.53 -5.61 -11.23
N PRO A 30 -6.54 -6.40 -10.79
CA PRO A 30 -6.33 -7.76 -11.31
C PRO A 30 -7.55 -8.69 -11.11
N ALA A 31 -8.30 -8.52 -10.02
CA ALA A 31 -9.46 -9.35 -9.74
C ALA A 31 -10.65 -9.06 -10.66
N THR A 32 -10.70 -7.89 -11.34
CA THR A 32 -11.74 -7.59 -12.34
C THR A 32 -11.75 -8.57 -13.52
N ILE A 33 -10.62 -9.24 -13.79
CA ILE A 33 -10.54 -10.31 -14.81
C ILE A 33 -11.50 -11.46 -14.52
N MET A 34 -11.90 -11.63 -13.25
CA MET A 34 -12.83 -12.69 -12.84
C MET A 34 -14.26 -12.50 -13.39
N ALA A 35 -14.63 -11.31 -13.83
CA ALA A 35 -15.95 -11.04 -14.42
C ALA A 35 -16.07 -11.75 -15.78
N SER A 36 -16.90 -12.79 -15.84
CA SER A 36 -17.23 -13.50 -17.09
C SER A 36 -18.31 -12.81 -17.90
N THR A 37 -19.12 -11.96 -17.25
CA THR A 37 -20.20 -11.19 -17.86
C THR A 37 -20.33 -9.82 -17.18
N GLY A 38 -20.68 -8.80 -17.94
CA GLY A 38 -20.84 -7.43 -17.47
C GLY A 38 -19.49 -6.73 -17.22
N LYS A 39 -19.57 -5.45 -16.93
CA LYS A 39 -18.40 -4.59 -16.70
C LYS A 39 -18.21 -4.31 -15.21
N CYS A 40 -16.98 -4.14 -14.79
CA CYS A 40 -16.64 -3.60 -13.47
C CYS A 40 -16.46 -2.09 -13.57
N VAL A 41 -17.21 -1.33 -12.79
CA VAL A 41 -17.02 0.12 -12.62
C VAL A 41 -16.42 0.32 -11.24
N ILE A 42 -15.15 0.70 -11.19
CA ILE A 42 -14.40 0.86 -9.94
C ILE A 42 -14.16 2.33 -9.69
N ASP A 43 -14.74 2.82 -8.60
CA ASP A 43 -14.66 4.19 -8.14
C ASP A 43 -13.60 4.37 -7.04
N ASN A 44 -13.24 5.63 -6.78
CA ASN A 44 -12.22 6.00 -5.79
C ASN A 44 -10.84 5.35 -6.07
N ILE A 45 -10.48 5.19 -7.33
CA ILE A 45 -9.16 4.72 -7.74
C ILE A 45 -8.15 5.87 -7.63
N PRO A 46 -7.01 5.69 -6.94
CA PRO A 46 -5.99 6.75 -6.86
C PRO A 46 -5.27 6.93 -8.20
N ASP A 47 -5.01 8.17 -8.56
CA ASP A 47 -4.26 8.54 -9.77
C ASP A 47 -2.75 8.40 -9.54
N ILE A 48 -2.23 7.18 -9.63
CA ILE A 48 -0.85 6.81 -9.31
C ILE A 48 -0.25 5.91 -10.40
N GLU A 49 1.08 5.91 -10.53
CA GLU A 49 1.77 5.13 -11.57
C GLU A 49 1.51 3.60 -11.44
N ASP A 50 1.36 3.07 -10.22
CA ASP A 50 1.04 1.64 -10.05
C ASP A 50 -0.34 1.28 -10.63
N VAL A 51 -1.32 2.20 -10.60
CA VAL A 51 -2.63 2.00 -11.25
C VAL A 51 -2.50 2.07 -12.77
N HIS A 52 -1.80 3.06 -13.29
CA HIS A 52 -1.56 3.17 -14.74
C HIS A 52 -0.83 1.94 -15.31
N CYS A 53 0.11 1.41 -14.54
CA CYS A 53 0.80 0.16 -14.89
C CYS A 53 -0.19 -1.02 -14.99
N LEU A 54 -1.12 -1.15 -14.03
CA LEU A 54 -2.17 -2.19 -14.08
C LEU A 54 -3.14 -2.01 -15.23
N GLU A 55 -3.53 -0.78 -15.57
CA GLU A 55 -4.34 -0.51 -16.77
C GLU A 55 -3.67 -1.02 -18.04
N ARG A 56 -2.34 -0.78 -18.19
CA ARG A 56 -1.59 -1.28 -19.36
C ARG A 56 -1.52 -2.80 -19.36
N ILE A 57 -1.33 -3.43 -18.20
CA ILE A 57 -1.31 -4.90 -18.09
C ILE A 57 -2.69 -5.48 -18.46
N LEU A 58 -3.79 -4.94 -17.90
CA LEU A 58 -5.16 -5.37 -18.22
C LEU A 58 -5.44 -5.26 -19.72
N LYS A 59 -5.07 -4.15 -20.35
CA LYS A 59 -5.19 -3.96 -21.81
C LYS A 59 -4.38 -5.00 -22.60
N SER A 60 -3.17 -5.32 -22.14
CA SER A 60 -2.31 -6.34 -22.80
C SER A 60 -2.89 -7.75 -22.70
N LEU A 61 -3.70 -8.03 -21.67
CA LEU A 61 -4.43 -9.28 -21.50
C LEU A 61 -5.74 -9.34 -22.32
N GLY A 62 -6.15 -8.23 -22.93
CA GLY A 62 -7.33 -8.13 -23.76
C GLY A 62 -8.55 -7.49 -23.08
N CYS A 63 -8.39 -6.90 -21.89
CA CYS A 63 -9.46 -6.12 -21.28
C CYS A 63 -9.67 -4.79 -22.02
N THR A 64 -10.92 -4.33 -22.10
CA THR A 64 -11.21 -2.94 -22.43
C THR A 64 -11.23 -2.13 -21.13
N VAL A 65 -10.39 -1.10 -21.05
CA VAL A 65 -10.28 -0.23 -19.88
C VAL A 65 -10.56 1.20 -20.30
N ASN A 66 -11.61 1.79 -19.77
CA ASN A 66 -12.05 3.16 -20.02
C ASN A 66 -11.96 3.98 -18.72
N LYS A 67 -11.35 5.16 -18.78
CA LYS A 67 -11.39 6.14 -17.70
C LYS A 67 -12.67 6.96 -17.83
N LEU A 68 -13.59 6.85 -16.86
CA LEU A 68 -14.85 7.59 -16.85
C LEU A 68 -14.68 9.01 -16.32
N ASP A 69 -13.83 9.15 -15.30
CA ASP A 69 -13.38 10.42 -14.72
C ASP A 69 -11.97 10.29 -14.12
N SER A 70 -11.55 11.24 -13.29
CA SER A 70 -10.21 11.22 -12.68
C SER A 70 -9.95 9.99 -11.81
N ASN A 71 -11.00 9.43 -11.18
CA ASN A 71 -10.90 8.42 -10.13
C ASN A 71 -11.73 7.17 -10.38
N THR A 72 -12.36 7.05 -11.57
CA THR A 72 -13.28 5.95 -11.91
C THR A 72 -12.85 5.25 -13.19
N LEU A 73 -12.68 3.93 -13.10
CA LEU A 73 -12.36 3.06 -14.23
C LEU A 73 -13.52 2.12 -14.55
N GLU A 74 -13.87 2.01 -15.81
CA GLU A 74 -14.74 0.96 -16.35
C GLU A 74 -13.86 -0.11 -17.00
N ILE A 75 -13.99 -1.36 -16.56
CA ILE A 75 -13.20 -2.50 -17.04
C ILE A 75 -14.14 -3.58 -17.56
N ASP A 76 -14.00 -3.90 -18.83
CA ASP A 76 -14.69 -5.02 -19.48
C ASP A 76 -13.66 -6.14 -19.75
N SER A 77 -13.82 -7.27 -19.09
CA SER A 77 -12.98 -8.45 -19.23
C SER A 77 -13.70 -9.63 -19.87
N THR A 78 -14.88 -9.41 -20.45
CA THR A 78 -15.72 -10.48 -21.04
C THR A 78 -14.99 -11.27 -22.12
N ASP A 79 -14.27 -10.60 -23.01
CA ASP A 79 -13.61 -11.19 -24.16
C ASP A 79 -12.12 -11.57 -23.91
N VAL A 80 -11.65 -11.45 -22.65
CA VAL A 80 -10.27 -11.83 -22.29
C VAL A 80 -10.07 -13.31 -22.52
N ASN A 81 -9.03 -13.65 -23.29
CA ASN A 81 -8.64 -15.01 -23.61
C ASN A 81 -7.11 -15.25 -23.45
N ASN A 82 -6.38 -14.24 -22.96
CA ASN A 82 -4.96 -14.32 -22.72
C ASN A 82 -4.67 -14.52 -21.23
N PHE A 83 -3.91 -15.55 -20.90
CA PHE A 83 -3.48 -15.86 -19.52
C PHE A 83 -1.97 -15.62 -19.31
N ASN A 84 -1.30 -14.94 -20.26
CA ASN A 84 0.14 -14.69 -20.23
C ASN A 84 0.41 -13.21 -19.92
N ALA A 85 0.68 -12.90 -18.65
CA ALA A 85 1.05 -11.58 -18.16
C ALA A 85 2.58 -11.44 -18.14
N CYS A 86 3.19 -11.26 -19.30
CA CYS A 86 4.63 -11.13 -19.48
C CYS A 86 4.96 -9.85 -20.24
N THR A 87 4.95 -8.73 -19.52
CA THR A 87 5.27 -7.40 -20.06
C THR A 87 6.28 -6.69 -19.17
N GLU A 88 6.88 -5.62 -19.67
CA GLU A 88 7.77 -4.79 -18.87
C GLU A 88 7.06 -4.22 -17.62
N ASP A 89 5.80 -3.84 -17.75
CA ASP A 89 4.98 -3.35 -16.62
C ASP A 89 4.81 -4.42 -15.53
N VAL A 90 4.66 -5.69 -15.89
CA VAL A 90 4.60 -6.81 -14.93
C VAL A 90 5.89 -6.93 -14.13
N ARG A 91 7.05 -6.78 -14.80
CA ARG A 91 8.37 -6.83 -14.13
C ARG A 91 8.60 -5.65 -13.18
N ARG A 92 8.04 -4.48 -13.48
CA ARG A 92 8.19 -3.27 -12.65
C ARG A 92 7.34 -3.30 -11.39
N MET A 93 6.26 -4.10 -11.36
CA MET A 93 5.26 -4.07 -10.29
C MET A 93 5.11 -5.41 -9.59
N ARG A 94 5.38 -5.43 -8.29
CA ARG A 94 5.19 -6.65 -7.48
C ARG A 94 3.73 -7.11 -7.33
N ALA A 95 2.78 -6.15 -7.33
CA ALA A 95 1.35 -6.46 -7.27
C ALA A 95 0.85 -7.27 -8.49
N SER A 96 1.64 -7.36 -9.56
CA SER A 96 1.36 -8.25 -10.71
C SER A 96 1.14 -9.71 -10.32
N TYR A 97 1.64 -10.14 -9.15
CA TYR A 97 1.36 -11.48 -8.64
C TYR A 97 -0.13 -11.78 -8.42
N TYR A 98 -0.97 -10.77 -8.21
CA TYR A 98 -2.42 -10.99 -8.09
C TYR A 98 -3.06 -11.49 -9.38
N PHE A 99 -2.42 -11.27 -10.53
CA PHE A 99 -2.86 -11.90 -11.79
C PHE A 99 -2.71 -13.43 -11.78
N ILE A 100 -1.83 -14.00 -10.95
CA ILE A 100 -1.71 -15.47 -10.85
C ILE A 100 -3.03 -16.07 -10.41
N GLY A 101 -3.61 -15.58 -9.30
CA GLY A 101 -4.88 -16.09 -8.76
C GLY A 101 -6.07 -15.85 -9.71
N SER A 102 -6.20 -14.65 -10.27
CA SER A 102 -7.32 -14.31 -11.14
C SER A 102 -7.29 -15.06 -12.47
N LEU A 103 -6.13 -15.15 -13.12
CA LEU A 103 -5.97 -15.88 -14.37
C LEU A 103 -6.14 -17.40 -14.15
N LEU A 104 -5.53 -17.96 -13.10
CA LEU A 104 -5.68 -19.38 -12.75
C LEU A 104 -7.14 -19.73 -12.48
N ALA A 105 -7.84 -18.93 -11.70
CA ALA A 105 -9.26 -19.19 -11.41
C ALA A 105 -10.10 -19.21 -12.67
N ARG A 106 -9.94 -18.22 -13.55
CA ARG A 106 -10.74 -18.07 -14.77
C ARG A 106 -10.36 -19.04 -15.86
N PHE A 107 -9.05 -19.21 -16.14
CA PHE A 107 -8.54 -19.97 -17.30
C PHE A 107 -7.93 -21.31 -16.94
N LYS A 108 -7.82 -21.65 -15.64
CA LYS A 108 -7.12 -22.84 -15.13
C LYS A 108 -5.63 -22.88 -15.50
N GLN A 109 -5.11 -21.74 -15.93
CA GLN A 109 -3.70 -21.54 -16.22
C GLN A 109 -3.35 -20.05 -16.12
N ALA A 110 -2.12 -19.77 -15.69
CA ALA A 110 -1.56 -18.43 -15.65
C ALA A 110 -0.05 -18.49 -15.88
N ARG A 111 0.48 -17.52 -16.61
CA ARG A 111 1.91 -17.27 -16.70
C ARG A 111 2.14 -15.81 -16.34
N VAL A 112 2.89 -15.55 -15.28
CA VAL A 112 3.17 -14.21 -14.78
C VAL A 112 4.66 -14.06 -14.57
N GLU A 113 5.28 -13.07 -15.21
CA GLU A 113 6.71 -12.78 -14.99
C GLU A 113 6.99 -12.39 -13.55
N LEU A 114 8.14 -12.81 -13.06
CA LEU A 114 8.63 -12.42 -11.74
C LEU A 114 9.01 -10.93 -11.77
N PRO A 115 8.48 -10.12 -10.85
CA PRO A 115 8.91 -8.74 -10.73
C PRO A 115 10.37 -8.67 -10.27
N GLY A 116 11.05 -7.59 -10.65
CA GLY A 116 12.41 -7.30 -10.23
C GLY A 116 12.57 -7.21 -8.71
N GLY A 117 13.80 -7.24 -8.24
CA GLY A 117 14.14 -7.19 -6.81
C GLY A 117 13.53 -5.98 -6.09
N CYS A 118 13.17 -6.17 -4.83
CA CYS A 118 12.66 -5.11 -3.98
C CYS A 118 13.75 -4.64 -3.00
N PRO A 119 14.00 -3.34 -2.88
CA PRO A 119 15.06 -2.82 -2.00
C PRO A 119 14.80 -3.01 -0.49
N ILE A 120 13.58 -3.35 -0.09
CA ILE A 120 13.15 -3.43 1.33
C ILE A 120 13.29 -4.81 1.96
N GLY A 121 13.70 -5.85 1.21
CA GLY A 121 13.94 -7.20 1.73
C GLY A 121 13.47 -8.32 0.80
N VAL A 122 13.75 -9.56 1.22
CA VAL A 122 13.30 -10.76 0.53
C VAL A 122 11.78 -10.90 0.72
N ARG A 123 11.06 -11.11 -0.36
CA ARG A 123 9.61 -11.32 -0.35
C ARG A 123 9.29 -12.61 -1.09
N PRO A 124 9.49 -13.76 -0.44
CA PRO A 124 9.24 -15.05 -1.05
C PRO A 124 7.76 -15.21 -1.42
N ILE A 125 7.48 -16.02 -2.42
CA ILE A 125 6.12 -16.37 -2.87
C ILE A 125 5.73 -17.80 -2.46
N ASP A 126 6.47 -18.40 -1.54
CA ASP A 126 6.26 -19.76 -1.03
C ASP A 126 4.84 -19.97 -0.50
N GLN A 127 4.28 -18.99 0.23
CA GLN A 127 2.91 -19.08 0.75
C GLN A 127 1.85 -18.95 -0.37
N HIS A 128 2.14 -18.18 -1.44
CA HIS A 128 1.30 -18.16 -2.64
C HIS A 128 1.28 -19.56 -3.29
N ILE A 129 2.47 -20.12 -3.51
CA ILE A 129 2.63 -21.45 -4.14
C ILE A 129 1.91 -22.49 -3.31
N LYS A 130 2.20 -22.56 -1.98
CA LYS A 130 1.55 -23.49 -1.05
C LYS A 130 0.03 -23.44 -1.16
N GLY A 131 -0.55 -22.24 -1.16
CA GLY A 131 -2.00 -22.08 -1.24
C GLY A 131 -2.59 -22.51 -2.58
N LEU A 132 -1.93 -22.19 -3.69
CA LEU A 132 -2.39 -22.57 -5.03
C LEU A 132 -2.24 -24.09 -5.28
N GLU A 133 -1.15 -24.71 -4.83
CA GLU A 133 -0.97 -26.17 -4.89
C GLU A 133 -2.01 -26.90 -4.04
N ALA A 134 -2.35 -26.37 -2.86
CA ALA A 134 -3.40 -26.93 -2.02
C ALA A 134 -4.80 -26.89 -2.68
N LEU A 135 -5.04 -25.95 -3.60
CA LEU A 135 -6.23 -25.92 -4.45
C LEU A 135 -6.15 -26.88 -5.67
N GLY A 136 -5.03 -27.59 -5.84
CA GLY A 136 -4.84 -28.56 -6.92
C GLY A 136 -4.11 -28.02 -8.15
N ALA A 137 -3.46 -26.86 -8.04
CA ALA A 137 -2.63 -26.33 -9.12
C ALA A 137 -1.22 -26.93 -9.10
N GLU A 138 -0.64 -27.09 -10.27
CA GLU A 138 0.78 -27.33 -10.49
C GLU A 138 1.48 -25.98 -10.68
N VAL A 139 2.52 -25.70 -9.91
CA VAL A 139 3.28 -24.45 -9.97
C VAL A 139 4.71 -24.72 -10.37
N VAL A 140 5.16 -24.09 -11.46
CA VAL A 140 6.53 -24.19 -11.96
C VAL A 140 7.12 -22.79 -12.13
N ILE A 141 8.29 -22.55 -11.56
CA ILE A 141 9.03 -21.32 -11.76
C ILE A 141 10.15 -21.59 -12.76
N GLU A 142 10.04 -21.04 -13.94
CA GLU A 142 11.03 -21.21 -15.01
C GLU A 142 11.10 -19.97 -15.91
N HIS A 143 12.24 -19.77 -16.53
CA HIS A 143 12.47 -18.64 -17.47
C HIS A 143 12.02 -17.28 -16.92
N GLY A 144 12.20 -17.05 -15.63
CA GLY A 144 11.84 -15.77 -14.97
C GLY A 144 10.33 -15.55 -14.81
N ALA A 145 9.51 -16.58 -14.91
CA ALA A 145 8.06 -16.51 -14.75
C ALA A 145 7.53 -17.61 -13.82
N VAL A 146 6.41 -17.32 -13.17
CA VAL A 146 5.58 -18.29 -12.46
C VAL A 146 4.57 -18.83 -13.46
N ASN A 147 4.61 -20.14 -13.72
CA ASN A 147 3.65 -20.86 -14.55
C ASN A 147 2.76 -21.69 -13.61
N VAL A 148 1.47 -21.50 -13.71
CA VAL A 148 0.49 -22.22 -12.88
C VAL A 148 -0.56 -22.84 -13.77
N LYS A 149 -0.93 -24.09 -13.46
CA LYS A 149 -1.90 -24.85 -14.26
C LYS A 149 -2.70 -25.77 -13.35
N ALA A 150 -3.98 -25.95 -13.64
CA ALA A 150 -4.84 -26.91 -12.96
C ALA A 150 -5.89 -27.45 -13.95
N ASP A 151 -6.22 -28.73 -13.86
CA ASP A 151 -7.38 -29.26 -14.57
C ASP A 151 -8.67 -28.72 -13.96
N ARG A 152 -8.71 -28.66 -12.62
CA ARG A 152 -9.77 -28.05 -11.82
C ARG A 152 -9.20 -27.60 -10.49
N LEU A 153 -9.81 -26.57 -9.91
CA LEU A 153 -9.49 -26.10 -8.55
C LEU A 153 -10.49 -26.71 -7.58
N ILE A 154 -9.99 -27.25 -6.48
CA ILE A 154 -10.80 -27.91 -5.45
C ILE A 154 -10.53 -27.24 -4.11
N GLY A 155 -11.60 -26.85 -3.41
CA GLY A 155 -11.51 -26.25 -2.08
C GLY A 155 -10.81 -27.15 -1.06
N ASN A 156 -10.02 -26.54 -0.19
CA ASN A 156 -9.20 -27.22 0.79
C ASN A 156 -9.06 -26.39 2.08
N ASN A 157 -8.60 -27.01 3.18
CA ASN A 157 -8.16 -26.29 4.36
C ASN A 157 -6.67 -25.93 4.19
N ILE A 158 -6.37 -24.64 4.23
CA ILE A 158 -5.03 -24.11 3.95
C ILE A 158 -4.58 -23.27 5.14
N PHE A 159 -3.53 -23.71 5.81
CA PHE A 159 -2.89 -22.97 6.89
C PHE A 159 -1.63 -22.29 6.36
N PHE A 160 -1.55 -20.96 6.49
CA PHE A 160 -0.34 -20.19 6.14
C PHE A 160 0.67 -20.24 7.28
N ASP A 161 1.93 -20.58 6.99
CA ASP A 161 2.99 -20.68 8.00
C ASP A 161 3.35 -19.30 8.58
N VAL A 162 3.17 -18.27 7.76
CA VAL A 162 3.33 -16.86 8.15
C VAL A 162 2.16 -16.04 7.59
N VAL A 163 1.78 -15.00 8.31
CA VAL A 163 0.77 -14.04 7.84
C VAL A 163 1.32 -13.33 6.61
N SER A 164 0.66 -13.50 5.47
CA SER A 164 1.04 -12.91 4.20
C SER A 164 -0.16 -12.27 3.51
N VAL A 165 -0.13 -10.95 3.37
CA VAL A 165 -1.17 -10.20 2.65
C VAL A 165 -1.31 -10.69 1.21
N GLY A 166 -0.18 -10.78 0.51
CA GLY A 166 -0.16 -11.20 -0.89
C GLY A 166 -0.72 -12.60 -1.10
N ALA A 167 -0.28 -13.57 -0.29
CA ALA A 167 -0.78 -14.94 -0.38
C ALA A 167 -2.26 -15.05 0.00
N THR A 168 -2.68 -14.35 1.07
CA THR A 168 -4.10 -14.33 1.47
C THR A 168 -4.99 -13.86 0.33
N ILE A 169 -4.68 -12.72 -0.29
CA ILE A 169 -5.47 -12.15 -1.38
C ILE A 169 -5.43 -13.06 -2.62
N ASN A 170 -4.26 -13.51 -3.01
CA ASN A 170 -4.09 -14.28 -4.24
C ASN A 170 -4.81 -15.64 -4.18
N VAL A 171 -4.68 -16.34 -3.05
CA VAL A 171 -5.35 -17.63 -2.84
C VAL A 171 -6.86 -17.42 -2.63
N MET A 172 -7.27 -16.34 -1.95
CA MET A 172 -8.69 -15.97 -1.82
C MET A 172 -9.35 -15.75 -3.19
N ILE A 173 -8.70 -14.99 -4.08
CA ILE A 173 -9.18 -14.80 -5.46
C ILE A 173 -9.31 -16.15 -6.18
N ALA A 174 -8.27 -16.98 -6.14
CA ALA A 174 -8.28 -18.28 -6.82
C ALA A 174 -9.39 -19.21 -6.28
N ALA A 175 -9.63 -19.20 -4.98
CA ALA A 175 -10.61 -20.05 -4.31
C ALA A 175 -12.08 -19.69 -4.63
N THR A 176 -12.36 -18.48 -5.13
CA THR A 176 -13.75 -18.08 -5.47
C THR A 176 -14.40 -18.96 -6.53
N LEU A 177 -13.60 -19.52 -7.44
CA LEU A 177 -14.07 -20.43 -8.50
C LEU A 177 -13.60 -21.88 -8.31
N ALA A 178 -13.12 -22.25 -7.11
CA ALA A 178 -12.79 -23.62 -6.76
C ALA A 178 -14.05 -24.42 -6.38
N GLU A 179 -14.09 -25.71 -6.71
CA GLU A 179 -15.19 -26.59 -6.35
C GLU A 179 -15.21 -26.83 -4.82
N GLY A 180 -16.35 -26.65 -4.19
CA GLY A 180 -16.52 -26.91 -2.76
C GLY A 180 -16.23 -25.70 -1.86
N VAL A 181 -15.59 -25.94 -0.72
CA VAL A 181 -15.29 -24.91 0.29
C VAL A 181 -13.80 -24.87 0.57
N THR A 182 -13.24 -23.67 0.56
CA THR A 182 -11.86 -23.39 1.01
C THR A 182 -11.91 -22.67 2.35
N THR A 183 -11.07 -23.12 3.28
CA THR A 183 -10.83 -22.43 4.56
C THR A 183 -9.36 -22.00 4.58
N LEU A 184 -9.12 -20.71 4.68
CA LEU A 184 -7.78 -20.14 4.85
C LEU A 184 -7.59 -19.78 6.32
N GLU A 185 -6.51 -20.25 6.94
CA GLU A 185 -6.18 -20.02 8.33
C GLU A 185 -4.85 -19.28 8.47
N ASN A 186 -4.69 -18.51 9.55
CA ASN A 186 -3.56 -17.61 9.78
C ASN A 186 -3.39 -16.57 8.67
N VAL A 187 -4.49 -16.00 8.23
CA VAL A 187 -4.58 -15.02 7.14
C VAL A 187 -4.24 -13.59 7.59
N ALA A 188 -3.92 -12.75 6.63
CA ALA A 188 -3.81 -11.31 6.82
C ALA A 188 -5.18 -10.66 7.06
N LYS A 189 -5.23 -9.63 7.92
CA LYS A 189 -6.45 -8.95 8.38
C LYS A 189 -6.54 -7.50 7.93
N GLU A 190 -5.58 -7.04 7.16
CA GLU A 190 -5.47 -5.66 6.72
C GLU A 190 -6.75 -5.18 6.03
N PRO A 191 -7.14 -3.90 6.19
CA PRO A 191 -8.36 -3.35 5.62
C PRO A 191 -8.52 -3.62 4.13
N HIS A 192 -7.44 -3.57 3.36
CA HIS A 192 -7.49 -3.86 1.92
C HIS A 192 -7.71 -5.34 1.59
N VAL A 193 -7.42 -6.28 2.50
CA VAL A 193 -7.80 -7.70 2.35
C VAL A 193 -9.32 -7.85 2.48
N VAL A 194 -9.91 -7.13 3.44
CA VAL A 194 -11.37 -7.09 3.63
C VAL A 194 -12.04 -6.44 2.42
N ASP A 195 -11.45 -5.38 1.89
CA ASP A 195 -11.96 -4.65 0.74
C ASP A 195 -12.00 -5.52 -0.53
N VAL A 196 -10.93 -6.29 -0.78
CA VAL A 196 -10.91 -7.28 -1.89
C VAL A 196 -11.98 -8.35 -1.70
N ALA A 197 -12.18 -8.85 -0.48
CA ALA A 197 -13.24 -9.82 -0.19
C ALA A 197 -14.64 -9.24 -0.46
N ASN A 198 -14.87 -7.99 -0.06
CA ASN A 198 -16.13 -7.27 -0.31
C ASN A 198 -16.36 -7.03 -1.81
N PHE A 199 -15.31 -6.64 -2.53
CA PHE A 199 -15.36 -6.51 -3.98
C PHE A 199 -15.75 -7.83 -4.65
N LEU A 200 -15.08 -8.93 -4.31
CA LEU A 200 -15.40 -10.27 -4.86
C LEU A 200 -16.82 -10.70 -4.50
N ASN A 201 -17.28 -10.43 -3.27
CA ASN A 201 -18.66 -10.72 -2.86
C ASN A 201 -19.67 -9.88 -3.67
N THR A 202 -19.35 -8.63 -4.00
CA THR A 202 -20.17 -7.79 -4.87
C THR A 202 -20.24 -8.35 -6.30
N MET A 203 -19.18 -9.01 -6.77
CA MET A 203 -19.17 -9.75 -8.04
C MET A 203 -19.97 -11.06 -7.99
N GLY A 204 -20.39 -11.53 -6.82
CA GLY A 204 -21.16 -12.75 -6.62
C GLY A 204 -20.42 -13.91 -5.93
N ALA A 205 -19.24 -13.68 -5.34
CA ALA A 205 -18.56 -14.67 -4.52
C ALA A 205 -19.27 -14.89 -3.18
N ASP A 206 -18.93 -15.98 -2.48
CA ASP A 206 -19.38 -16.28 -1.11
C ASP A 206 -18.15 -16.40 -0.18
N ILE A 207 -17.68 -15.25 0.30
CA ILE A 207 -16.51 -15.11 1.18
C ILE A 207 -16.98 -14.59 2.53
N LYS A 208 -16.56 -15.26 3.62
CA LYS A 208 -16.86 -14.89 5.00
C LYS A 208 -15.61 -14.91 5.86
N GLY A 209 -15.56 -14.09 6.89
CA GLY A 209 -14.49 -14.04 7.86
C GLY A 209 -13.30 -13.15 7.49
N ALA A 210 -13.32 -12.43 6.37
CA ALA A 210 -12.29 -11.44 6.07
C ALA A 210 -12.20 -10.40 7.20
N GLY A 211 -10.96 -10.07 7.62
CA GLY A 211 -10.69 -9.26 8.81
C GLY A 211 -10.51 -10.06 10.10
N THR A 212 -10.72 -11.36 10.06
CA THR A 212 -10.36 -12.31 11.13
C THR A 212 -9.18 -13.19 10.73
N ASP A 213 -8.76 -14.12 11.57
CA ASP A 213 -7.67 -15.07 11.27
C ASP A 213 -8.08 -16.19 10.33
N ILE A 214 -9.38 -16.32 10.04
CA ILE A 214 -9.92 -17.41 9.21
C ILE A 214 -10.86 -16.84 8.17
N ILE A 215 -10.59 -17.14 6.91
CA ILE A 215 -11.47 -16.80 5.78
C ILE A 215 -12.05 -18.10 5.21
N ARG A 216 -13.35 -18.14 5.07
CA ARG A 216 -14.06 -19.24 4.45
C ARG A 216 -14.67 -18.80 3.13
N ILE A 217 -14.40 -19.56 2.07
CA ILE A 217 -14.79 -19.27 0.71
C ILE A 217 -15.56 -20.46 0.17
N ARG A 218 -16.82 -20.26 -0.23
CA ARG A 218 -17.56 -21.25 -0.99
C ARG A 218 -17.42 -20.92 -2.47
N GLY A 219 -16.86 -21.82 -3.24
CA GLY A 219 -16.71 -21.61 -4.67
C GLY A 219 -18.03 -21.44 -5.39
N VAL A 220 -18.03 -20.56 -6.37
CA VAL A 220 -19.17 -20.26 -7.23
C VAL A 220 -18.86 -20.61 -8.68
N LYS A 221 -19.87 -20.71 -9.54
CA LYS A 221 -19.68 -21.09 -10.95
C LYS A 221 -19.10 -19.96 -11.79
N GLU A 222 -19.50 -18.72 -11.48
CA GLU A 222 -19.11 -17.52 -12.23
C GLU A 222 -19.15 -16.28 -11.33
N LEU A 223 -18.37 -15.27 -11.70
CA LEU A 223 -18.43 -13.93 -11.14
C LEU A 223 -18.83 -12.95 -12.25
N ARG A 224 -19.50 -11.86 -11.87
CA ARG A 224 -20.06 -10.87 -12.80
C ARG A 224 -19.48 -9.50 -12.53
N GLY A 225 -19.51 -8.64 -13.53
CA GLY A 225 -19.20 -7.23 -13.37
C GLY A 225 -20.09 -6.56 -12.33
N CYS A 226 -19.55 -5.54 -11.67
CA CYS A 226 -20.23 -4.80 -10.61
C CYS A 226 -19.77 -3.35 -10.55
N SER A 227 -20.47 -2.52 -9.79
CA SER A 227 -19.97 -1.21 -9.35
C SER A 227 -19.43 -1.32 -7.93
N TYR A 228 -18.24 -0.78 -7.69
CA TYR A 228 -17.56 -0.85 -6.41
C TYR A 228 -16.71 0.40 -6.15
N SER A 229 -16.68 0.87 -4.91
CA SER A 229 -15.82 1.98 -4.48
C SER A 229 -14.73 1.46 -3.55
N VAL A 230 -13.48 1.77 -3.88
CA VAL A 230 -12.31 1.38 -3.09
C VAL A 230 -12.29 2.16 -1.78
N ILE A 231 -11.91 1.51 -0.67
CA ILE A 231 -11.78 2.17 0.63
C ILE A 231 -10.70 3.27 0.60
N PRO A 232 -10.79 4.29 1.49
CA PRO A 232 -9.76 5.32 1.63
C PRO A 232 -8.41 4.75 2.08
N ASP A 233 -7.30 5.39 1.65
CA ASP A 233 -5.94 4.95 1.97
C ASP A 233 -5.52 5.34 3.39
N GLN A 234 -5.46 4.36 4.28
CA GLN A 234 -4.99 4.53 5.66
C GLN A 234 -3.52 4.97 5.75
N ILE A 235 -2.69 4.63 4.75
CA ILE A 235 -1.27 4.97 4.76
C ILE A 235 -1.06 6.42 4.32
N GLU A 236 -1.79 6.87 3.31
CA GLU A 236 -1.84 8.28 2.94
C GLU A 236 -2.35 9.12 4.12
N ALA A 237 -3.47 8.72 4.73
CA ALA A 237 -4.03 9.38 5.91
C ALA A 237 -3.02 9.46 7.06
N GLY A 238 -2.36 8.36 7.40
CA GLY A 238 -1.33 8.30 8.44
C GLY A 238 -0.14 9.21 8.15
N THR A 239 0.25 9.34 6.88
CA THR A 239 1.32 10.26 6.46
C THR A 239 0.92 11.71 6.72
N PHE A 240 -0.32 12.12 6.42
CA PHE A 240 -0.81 13.47 6.74
C PHE A 240 -0.98 13.69 8.23
N MET A 241 -1.41 12.70 9.02
CA MET A 241 -1.46 12.78 10.49
C MET A 241 -0.06 13.05 11.08
N ILE A 242 0.93 12.31 10.60
CA ILE A 242 2.34 12.50 11.01
C ILE A 242 2.85 13.86 10.59
N SER A 243 2.52 14.32 9.38
CA SER A 243 2.93 15.64 8.89
C SER A 243 2.34 16.78 9.71
N ALA A 244 1.08 16.65 10.16
CA ALA A 244 0.47 17.59 11.09
C ALA A 244 1.25 17.67 12.41
N ALA A 245 1.60 16.50 12.98
CA ALA A 245 2.39 16.44 14.21
C ALA A 245 3.80 17.02 14.01
N ALA A 246 4.46 16.67 12.90
CA ALA A 246 5.84 17.09 12.59
C ALA A 246 5.98 18.60 12.40
N THR A 247 4.98 19.24 11.81
CA THR A 247 4.96 20.71 11.56
C THR A 247 4.24 21.51 12.63
N ARG A 248 3.82 20.87 13.73
CA ARG A 248 2.97 21.48 14.77
C ARG A 248 1.75 22.19 14.17
N GLY A 249 1.13 21.50 13.22
CA GLY A 249 0.02 21.99 12.42
C GLY A 249 -1.35 21.74 13.04
N ASP A 250 -2.38 22.07 12.27
CA ASP A 250 -3.78 21.80 12.55
C ASP A 250 -4.43 21.34 11.24
N ILE A 251 -4.52 20.03 11.04
CA ILE A 251 -5.01 19.43 9.80
C ILE A 251 -6.22 18.55 10.09
N THR A 252 -7.29 18.75 9.31
CA THR A 252 -8.43 17.84 9.24
C THR A 252 -8.27 16.93 8.02
N ILE A 253 -8.08 15.65 8.27
CA ILE A 253 -7.94 14.62 7.26
C ILE A 253 -9.33 14.01 7.01
N LYS A 254 -9.87 14.18 5.79
CA LYS A 254 -11.22 13.77 5.39
C LYS A 254 -11.20 12.54 4.49
N ASN A 255 -12.38 11.95 4.33
CA ASN A 255 -12.53 10.68 3.58
C ASN A 255 -11.61 9.61 4.15
N VAL A 256 -11.78 9.29 5.43
CA VAL A 256 -11.04 8.24 6.14
C VAL A 256 -12.00 7.33 6.89
N ILE A 257 -11.53 6.16 7.22
CA ILE A 257 -12.19 5.26 8.17
C ILE A 257 -11.35 5.26 9.45
N PRO A 258 -11.73 6.02 10.50
CA PRO A 258 -10.91 6.19 11.72
C PRO A 258 -10.48 4.86 12.33
N LYS A 259 -11.32 3.84 12.26
CA LYS A 259 -11.02 2.47 12.70
C LYS A 259 -9.76 1.87 12.04
N HIS A 260 -9.45 2.25 10.82
CA HIS A 260 -8.24 1.78 10.11
C HIS A 260 -6.97 2.49 10.60
N LEU A 261 -7.10 3.60 11.33
CA LEU A 261 -6.00 4.44 11.80
C LEU A 261 -5.65 4.23 13.29
N GLU A 262 -6.37 3.35 14.01
CA GLU A 262 -6.26 3.19 15.47
C GLU A 262 -4.83 3.05 15.99
N SER A 263 -4.00 2.23 15.34
CA SER A 263 -2.62 2.00 15.80
C SER A 263 -1.73 3.23 15.59
N ILE A 264 -2.00 4.02 14.56
CA ILE A 264 -1.30 5.28 14.28
C ILE A 264 -1.77 6.35 15.27
N THR A 265 -3.08 6.51 15.42
CA THR A 265 -3.72 7.41 16.40
C THR A 265 -3.19 7.15 17.81
N ALA A 266 -3.16 5.88 18.24
CA ALA A 266 -2.67 5.51 19.56
C ALA A 266 -1.21 5.94 19.79
N LYS A 267 -0.33 5.78 18.81
CA LYS A 267 1.09 6.19 18.93
C LYS A 267 1.25 7.71 18.90
N LEU A 268 0.51 8.41 18.09
CA LEU A 268 0.51 9.89 18.10
C LEU A 268 -0.02 10.45 19.42
N MET A 269 -1.09 9.90 19.97
CA MET A 269 -1.62 10.29 21.28
C MET A 269 -0.62 9.96 22.41
N GLU A 270 0.05 8.81 22.37
CA GLU A 270 1.12 8.45 23.31
C GLU A 270 2.26 9.48 23.31
N MET A 271 2.56 10.07 22.13
CA MET A 271 3.56 11.14 21.99
C MET A 271 3.08 12.49 22.55
N GLY A 272 1.79 12.69 22.78
CA GLY A 272 1.19 13.97 23.21
C GLY A 272 0.53 14.76 22.08
N VAL A 273 0.32 14.14 20.92
CA VAL A 273 -0.47 14.72 19.83
C VAL A 273 -1.95 14.62 20.16
N VAL A 274 -2.73 15.67 19.88
CA VAL A 274 -4.18 15.66 20.02
C VAL A 274 -4.80 15.14 18.73
N VAL A 275 -5.61 14.09 18.84
CA VAL A 275 -6.32 13.48 17.71
C VAL A 275 -7.80 13.43 18.04
N GLU A 276 -8.61 14.09 17.21
CA GLU A 276 -10.08 14.13 17.33
C GLU A 276 -10.68 13.34 16.15
N GLU A 277 -11.43 12.28 16.45
CA GLU A 277 -12.07 11.42 15.45
C GLU A 277 -13.50 11.87 15.18
N GLY A 278 -13.85 12.07 13.90
CA GLY A 278 -15.22 12.22 13.41
C GLY A 278 -15.72 10.92 12.78
N ASP A 279 -16.84 10.96 12.07
CA ASP A 279 -17.41 9.78 11.39
C ASP A 279 -16.53 9.32 10.22
N ASP A 280 -16.07 10.26 9.39
CA ASP A 280 -15.25 10.04 8.20
C ASP A 280 -14.01 10.96 8.15
N SER A 281 -13.60 11.49 9.28
CA SER A 281 -12.51 12.45 9.37
C SER A 281 -11.73 12.29 10.67
N VAL A 282 -10.49 12.77 10.64
CA VAL A 282 -9.61 12.86 11.81
C VAL A 282 -8.94 14.23 11.80
N ARG A 283 -9.02 14.97 12.90
CA ARG A 283 -8.29 16.23 13.09
C ARG A 283 -7.08 15.98 13.98
N VAL A 284 -5.93 16.50 13.59
CA VAL A 284 -4.67 16.34 14.31
C VAL A 284 -4.08 17.70 14.63
N THR A 285 -3.79 17.95 15.93
CA THR A 285 -3.19 19.17 16.44
C THR A 285 -2.10 18.85 17.48
N VAL A 286 -1.21 19.82 17.73
CA VAL A 286 -0.16 19.71 18.74
C VAL A 286 -0.19 20.94 19.64
N ASP A 287 -0.62 20.75 20.89
CA ASP A 287 -0.78 21.85 21.86
C ASP A 287 0.38 21.94 22.86
N GLY A 288 1.22 20.91 22.99
CA GLY A 288 2.27 20.81 24.00
C GLY A 288 3.59 20.27 23.47
N GLU A 289 4.45 19.86 24.38
CA GLU A 289 5.68 19.18 24.04
C GLU A 289 5.42 17.69 23.69
N LEU A 290 6.04 17.24 22.62
CA LEU A 290 6.00 15.83 22.23
C LEU A 290 7.07 15.05 22.99
N LYS A 291 6.83 13.77 23.23
CA LYS A 291 7.77 12.85 23.86
C LYS A 291 8.03 11.63 22.99
N GLY A 292 9.25 11.07 23.12
CA GLY A 292 9.64 9.87 22.40
C GLY A 292 8.78 8.65 22.72
N VAL A 293 8.63 7.75 21.76
CA VAL A 293 7.86 6.50 21.86
C VAL A 293 8.59 5.33 21.27
N ASN A 294 8.22 4.13 21.73
CA ASN A 294 8.70 2.88 21.15
C ASN A 294 7.64 2.28 20.23
N ILE A 295 8.07 1.91 19.03
CA ILE A 295 7.22 1.35 17.99
C ILE A 295 7.76 -0.01 17.56
N LYS A 296 6.86 -0.97 17.41
CA LYS A 296 7.15 -2.25 16.74
C LYS A 296 6.13 -2.40 15.60
N THR A 297 6.63 -2.55 14.38
CA THR A 297 5.74 -2.87 13.26
C THR A 297 5.23 -4.29 13.37
N THR A 298 3.95 -4.51 13.14
CA THR A 298 3.33 -5.84 13.17
C THR A 298 2.19 -5.88 12.17
N PRO A 299 1.74 -7.09 11.73
CA PRO A 299 0.53 -7.21 10.92
C PRO A 299 -0.65 -6.50 11.57
N TYR A 300 -1.61 -6.06 10.75
CA TYR A 300 -2.82 -5.40 11.23
C TYR A 300 -3.57 -6.24 12.30
N PRO A 301 -4.07 -5.64 13.38
CA PRO A 301 -4.24 -4.21 13.64
C PRO A 301 -3.03 -3.52 14.32
N GLY A 302 -1.85 -4.10 14.26
CA GLY A 302 -0.65 -3.47 14.79
C GLY A 302 -0.16 -2.28 13.96
N PHE A 303 0.96 -1.68 14.39
CA PHE A 303 1.51 -0.50 13.72
C PHE A 303 2.04 -0.88 12.32
N PRO A 304 1.55 -0.22 11.26
CA PRO A 304 1.85 -0.63 9.90
C PRO A 304 3.30 -0.31 9.51
N THR A 305 3.96 -1.28 8.89
CA THR A 305 5.34 -1.12 8.38
C THR A 305 5.45 0.00 7.35
N ASP A 306 4.37 0.35 6.64
CA ASP A 306 4.34 1.44 5.65
C ASP A 306 4.32 2.85 6.28
N ILE A 307 4.13 2.96 7.58
CA ILE A 307 4.11 4.23 8.34
C ILE A 307 5.38 4.43 9.16
N GLN A 308 6.21 3.38 9.35
CA GLN A 308 7.40 3.51 10.19
C GLN A 308 8.41 4.52 9.65
N GLN A 309 8.54 4.66 8.32
CA GLN A 309 9.49 5.58 7.71
C GLN A 309 9.07 7.05 7.89
N PRO A 310 7.84 7.51 7.57
CA PRO A 310 7.37 8.84 7.94
C PRO A 310 7.44 9.11 9.46
N MET A 311 7.14 8.09 10.29
CA MET A 311 7.24 8.24 11.74
C MET A 311 8.70 8.46 12.20
N SER A 312 9.69 7.83 11.54
CA SER A 312 11.10 8.08 11.82
C SER A 312 11.48 9.55 11.62
N SER A 313 10.92 10.20 10.60
CA SER A 313 11.12 11.63 10.34
C SER A 313 10.58 12.48 11.48
N LEU A 314 9.35 12.27 11.93
CA LEU A 314 8.77 12.97 13.07
C LEU A 314 9.62 12.77 14.33
N LEU A 315 9.97 11.51 14.65
CA LEU A 315 10.74 11.17 15.86
C LEU A 315 12.15 11.76 15.86
N SER A 316 12.69 12.13 14.70
CA SER A 316 14.03 12.73 14.60
C SER A 316 14.15 14.09 15.32
N THR A 317 13.05 14.81 15.59
CA THR A 317 13.04 16.08 16.32
C THR A 317 12.25 16.04 17.62
N VAL A 318 11.75 14.88 18.00
CA VAL A 318 11.03 14.74 19.28
C VAL A 318 12.03 14.51 20.41
N PRO A 319 11.97 15.33 21.51
CA PRO A 319 12.92 15.19 22.60
C PRO A 319 12.98 13.79 23.22
N GLY A 320 14.19 13.37 23.57
CA GLY A 320 14.46 12.06 24.17
C GLY A 320 14.75 10.97 23.12
N ARG A 321 14.76 9.75 23.59
CA ARG A 321 15.04 8.58 22.76
C ARG A 321 13.77 7.85 22.37
N SER A 322 13.67 7.51 21.09
CA SER A 322 12.64 6.65 20.52
C SER A 322 13.28 5.42 19.89
N MET A 323 12.50 4.34 19.76
CA MET A 323 12.93 3.11 19.14
C MET A 323 11.90 2.63 18.12
N ILE A 324 12.34 2.26 16.92
CA ILE A 324 11.52 1.57 15.93
C ILE A 324 12.10 0.18 15.67
N ASN A 325 11.33 -0.85 15.98
CA ASN A 325 11.65 -2.23 15.65
C ASN A 325 10.81 -2.67 14.43
N GLU A 326 11.47 -2.80 13.27
CA GLU A 326 10.85 -3.26 12.04
C GLU A 326 10.80 -4.80 12.00
N SER A 327 9.63 -5.39 12.28
CA SER A 327 9.52 -6.84 12.35
C SER A 327 9.06 -7.51 11.06
N ILE A 328 8.63 -6.73 10.07
CA ILE A 328 8.09 -7.26 8.81
C ILE A 328 9.19 -7.45 7.75
N TYR A 329 10.02 -6.42 7.52
CA TYR A 329 11.05 -6.44 6.47
C TYR A 329 12.46 -6.25 7.03
N GLU A 330 13.46 -6.91 6.39
CA GLU A 330 14.85 -6.91 6.87
C GLU A 330 15.58 -5.60 6.58
N ASN A 331 15.31 -4.97 5.43
CA ASN A 331 16.09 -3.84 4.90
C ASN A 331 15.28 -2.55 4.81
N ARG A 332 14.45 -2.25 5.83
CA ARG A 332 13.51 -1.12 5.73
C ARG A 332 13.95 0.13 6.49
N HIS A 333 15.22 0.22 6.86
CA HIS A 333 15.80 1.39 7.52
C HIS A 333 16.73 2.24 6.62
N LYS A 334 16.76 2.01 5.30
CA LYS A 334 17.63 2.76 4.37
C LYS A 334 17.38 4.27 4.37
N HIS A 335 16.15 4.70 4.58
CA HIS A 335 15.78 6.12 4.69
C HIS A 335 16.51 6.84 5.83
N THR A 336 16.99 6.13 6.84
CA THR A 336 17.72 6.73 7.97
C THR A 336 19.03 7.35 7.55
N ASP A 337 19.69 6.85 6.49
CA ASP A 337 20.91 7.45 5.98
C ASP A 337 20.63 8.80 5.29
N GLU A 338 19.49 8.94 4.67
CA GLU A 338 19.02 10.21 4.13
C GLU A 338 18.65 11.21 5.24
N LEU A 339 17.97 10.75 6.30
CA LEU A 339 17.67 11.58 7.48
C LEU A 339 18.96 12.07 8.19
N LYS A 340 20.02 11.26 8.24
CA LYS A 340 21.31 11.67 8.78
C LYS A 340 21.95 12.80 7.98
N LYS A 341 21.76 12.87 6.65
CA LYS A 341 22.21 14.01 5.84
C LYS A 341 21.53 15.31 6.25
N MET A 342 20.31 15.23 6.78
CA MET A 342 19.54 16.36 7.31
C MET A 342 19.87 16.66 8.80
N GLY A 343 20.79 15.92 9.42
CA GLY A 343 21.23 16.12 10.80
C GLY A 343 20.56 15.23 11.84
N ALA A 344 19.75 14.25 11.46
CA ALA A 344 19.14 13.32 12.39
C ALA A 344 20.17 12.43 13.10
N ASN A 345 19.94 12.17 14.40
CA ASN A 345 20.76 11.27 15.21
C ASN A 345 20.09 9.90 15.31
N ILE A 346 20.44 9.01 14.38
CA ILE A 346 19.82 7.68 14.25
C ILE A 346 20.89 6.62 14.20
N LYS A 347 20.79 5.60 15.04
CA LYS A 347 21.62 4.39 15.01
C LYS A 347 20.75 3.18 14.64
N VAL A 348 21.15 2.44 13.61
CA VAL A 348 20.45 1.23 13.18
C VAL A 348 21.28 0.01 13.58
N GLU A 349 20.65 -0.94 14.27
CA GLU A 349 21.21 -2.23 14.65
C GLU A 349 20.25 -3.35 14.22
N GLY A 350 20.57 -3.99 13.11
CA GLY A 350 19.71 -5.00 12.51
C GLY A 350 18.33 -4.42 12.12
N ARG A 351 17.28 -4.88 12.79
CA ARG A 351 15.89 -4.42 12.55
C ARG A 351 15.44 -3.27 13.47
N VAL A 352 16.35 -2.75 14.30
CA VAL A 352 16.04 -1.72 15.28
C VAL A 352 16.73 -0.41 14.90
N ALA A 353 15.96 0.66 14.81
CA ALA A 353 16.44 2.02 14.73
C ALA A 353 16.26 2.71 16.09
N LEU A 354 17.36 3.20 16.67
CA LEU A 354 17.37 4.07 17.84
C LEU A 354 17.48 5.50 17.35
N ILE A 355 16.54 6.35 17.75
CA ILE A 355 16.41 7.74 17.30
C ILE A 355 16.52 8.63 18.54
N ASP A 356 17.59 9.40 18.63
CA ASP A 356 17.74 10.45 19.63
C ASP A 356 17.31 11.78 19.00
N GLY A 357 16.22 12.35 19.49
CA GLY A 357 15.66 13.58 18.94
C GLY A 357 16.66 14.75 18.98
N VAL A 358 16.80 15.43 17.83
CA VAL A 358 17.60 16.67 17.73
C VAL A 358 16.68 17.88 17.76
N GLU A 359 17.23 19.05 18.04
CA GLU A 359 16.45 20.31 18.12
C GLU A 359 15.74 20.60 16.78
N LYS A 360 16.44 20.38 15.66
CA LYS A 360 15.93 20.63 14.32
C LYS A 360 16.67 19.78 13.27
N LEU A 361 16.00 19.54 12.15
CA LEU A 361 16.63 19.09 10.92
C LEU A 361 17.01 20.28 10.04
N THR A 362 17.98 20.12 9.16
CA THR A 362 18.37 21.10 8.16
C THR A 362 18.12 20.58 6.76
N GLY A 363 17.75 21.46 5.84
CA GLY A 363 17.54 21.13 4.44
C GLY A 363 18.79 20.51 3.81
N ALA A 364 18.60 19.56 2.93
CA ALA A 364 19.66 18.85 2.23
C ALA A 364 19.14 18.25 0.90
N VAL A 365 20.06 17.82 0.04
CA VAL A 365 19.72 16.99 -1.11
C VAL A 365 19.63 15.53 -0.67
N VAL A 366 18.43 14.95 -0.77
CA VAL A 366 18.12 13.60 -0.33
C VAL A 366 17.44 12.78 -1.45
N VAL A 367 17.45 11.47 -1.30
CA VAL A 367 16.97 10.54 -2.31
C VAL A 367 15.76 9.77 -1.80
N ALA A 368 14.69 9.71 -2.57
CA ALA A 368 13.61 8.76 -2.35
C ALA A 368 14.09 7.36 -2.73
N THR A 369 14.55 6.57 -1.75
CA THR A 369 15.10 5.21 -1.99
C THR A 369 14.01 4.17 -2.25
N ASP A 370 12.80 4.44 -1.85
CA ASP A 370 11.57 3.70 -2.11
C ASP A 370 10.35 4.61 -1.86
N LEU A 371 9.14 4.11 -2.14
CA LEU A 371 7.89 4.86 -1.98
C LEU A 371 7.72 5.50 -0.59
N ARG A 372 7.91 4.73 0.48
CA ARG A 372 7.66 5.20 1.85
C ARG A 372 8.85 6.00 2.41
N ALA A 373 10.05 5.68 1.96
CA ALA A 373 11.23 6.52 2.20
C ALA A 373 11.05 7.90 1.57
N GLY A 374 10.52 7.97 0.35
CA GLY A 374 10.19 9.24 -0.29
C GLY A 374 9.19 10.07 0.53
N ALA A 375 8.11 9.46 1.01
CA ALA A 375 7.15 10.13 1.90
C ALA A 375 7.81 10.60 3.21
N ALA A 376 8.73 9.81 3.78
CA ALA A 376 9.49 10.22 4.96
C ALA A 376 10.37 11.45 4.69
N MET A 377 10.98 11.53 3.50
CA MET A 377 11.78 12.72 3.12
C MET A 377 10.90 13.94 2.91
N VAL A 378 9.68 13.79 2.39
CA VAL A 378 8.72 14.89 2.32
C VAL A 378 8.39 15.41 3.72
N VAL A 379 8.04 14.51 4.67
CA VAL A 379 7.78 14.90 6.08
C VAL A 379 8.99 15.60 6.69
N ALA A 380 10.20 15.05 6.50
CA ALA A 380 11.43 15.65 7.02
C ALA A 380 11.69 17.05 6.41
N GLY A 381 11.50 17.21 5.09
CA GLY A 381 11.66 18.48 4.41
C GLY A 381 10.67 19.55 4.87
N LEU A 382 9.41 19.17 5.16
CA LEU A 382 8.39 20.08 5.67
C LEU A 382 8.74 20.67 7.05
N MET A 383 9.46 19.92 7.89
CA MET A 383 9.84 20.34 9.24
C MET A 383 11.27 20.89 9.34
N ALA A 384 12.12 20.72 8.33
CA ALA A 384 13.51 21.16 8.33
C ALA A 384 13.64 22.67 8.19
N GLU A 385 14.76 23.23 8.66
CA GLU A 385 15.14 24.60 8.33
C GLU A 385 15.92 24.65 7.01
N GLY A 386 15.51 25.56 6.12
CA GLY A 386 16.11 25.74 4.81
C GLY A 386 15.47 24.86 3.73
N GLU A 387 16.15 24.76 2.60
CA GLU A 387 15.65 24.09 1.41
C GLU A 387 16.07 22.61 1.39
N THR A 388 15.11 21.73 1.12
CA THR A 388 15.31 20.30 0.89
C THR A 388 14.99 19.96 -0.55
N GLU A 389 15.90 19.29 -1.23
CA GLU A 389 15.67 18.74 -2.57
C GLU A 389 15.51 17.21 -2.47
N ILE A 390 14.42 16.66 -3.00
CA ILE A 390 14.16 15.23 -3.03
C ILE A 390 14.24 14.74 -4.47
N THR A 391 15.15 13.83 -4.75
CA THR A 391 15.33 13.19 -6.07
C THR A 391 14.70 11.80 -6.12
N ASN A 392 14.58 11.20 -7.31
CA ASN A 392 13.94 9.91 -7.57
C ASN A 392 12.47 9.88 -7.13
N ILE A 393 11.76 10.99 -7.37
CA ILE A 393 10.37 11.17 -6.91
C ILE A 393 9.36 10.26 -7.63
N GLU A 394 9.76 9.62 -8.72
CA GLU A 394 9.01 8.55 -9.35
C GLU A 394 8.63 7.41 -8.37
N HIS A 395 9.41 7.21 -7.31
CA HIS A 395 9.04 6.31 -6.23
C HIS A 395 7.84 6.82 -5.43
N ILE A 396 7.73 8.14 -5.22
CA ILE A 396 6.60 8.75 -4.49
C ILE A 396 5.33 8.65 -5.33
N ASP A 397 5.42 8.93 -6.63
CA ASP A 397 4.31 8.92 -7.59
C ASP A 397 3.63 7.55 -7.73
N ARG A 398 4.31 6.49 -7.31
CA ARG A 398 3.73 5.14 -7.24
C ARG A 398 2.64 4.96 -6.20
N GLY A 399 2.48 5.87 -5.25
CA GLY A 399 1.52 5.67 -4.16
C GLY A 399 0.99 6.91 -3.48
N TYR A 400 1.41 8.09 -3.88
CA TYR A 400 0.88 9.36 -3.37
C TYR A 400 0.48 10.26 -4.56
N PRO A 401 -0.82 10.35 -4.85
CA PRO A 401 -1.28 11.20 -5.97
C PRO A 401 -1.00 12.67 -5.66
N HIS A 402 -0.23 13.36 -6.51
CA HIS A 402 0.00 14.80 -6.44
C HIS A 402 0.32 15.31 -5.04
N ILE A 403 1.24 14.62 -4.34
CA ILE A 403 1.54 14.89 -2.92
C ILE A 403 1.90 16.36 -2.67
N GLU A 404 2.62 16.99 -3.62
CA GLU A 404 3.02 18.39 -3.54
C GLU A 404 1.82 19.34 -3.60
N GLU A 405 0.79 19.04 -4.36
CA GLU A 405 -0.42 19.86 -4.45
C GLU A 405 -1.22 19.80 -3.15
N LYS A 406 -1.37 18.59 -2.57
CA LYS A 406 -2.04 18.40 -1.30
C LYS A 406 -1.33 19.16 -0.17
N PHE A 407 -0.01 19.05 -0.06
CA PHE A 407 0.75 19.80 0.95
C PHE A 407 0.72 21.31 0.71
N ARG A 408 0.76 21.74 -0.56
CA ARG A 408 0.62 23.16 -0.90
C ARG A 408 -0.73 23.72 -0.48
N SER A 409 -1.81 22.95 -0.64
CA SER A 409 -3.14 23.36 -0.18
C SER A 409 -3.24 23.53 1.35
N LEU A 410 -2.35 22.87 2.10
CA LEU A 410 -2.21 23.01 3.55
C LEU A 410 -1.21 24.11 3.97
N GLY A 411 -0.67 24.87 3.01
CA GLY A 411 0.24 25.99 3.25
C GLY A 411 1.73 25.67 3.18
N ALA A 412 2.10 24.46 2.77
CA ALA A 412 3.50 24.12 2.52
C ALA A 412 4.09 24.89 1.34
N ASP A 413 5.38 25.15 1.42
CA ASP A 413 6.18 25.65 0.31
C ASP A 413 6.90 24.47 -0.34
N ILE A 414 6.22 23.83 -1.26
CA ILE A 414 6.68 22.63 -1.94
C ILE A 414 6.37 22.70 -3.43
N HIS A 415 7.36 22.41 -4.25
CA HIS A 415 7.26 22.51 -5.70
C HIS A 415 7.89 21.31 -6.39
N ARG A 416 7.25 20.85 -7.46
CA ARG A 416 7.84 19.91 -8.40
C ARG A 416 8.61 20.69 -9.45
N VAL A 417 9.88 20.39 -9.64
CA VAL A 417 10.79 21.06 -10.55
C VAL A 417 11.39 20.03 -11.51
N SER A 418 11.28 20.30 -12.82
CA SER A 418 12.01 19.53 -13.82
C SER A 418 13.43 20.09 -13.90
N SER A 419 14.47 19.26 -13.71
CA SER A 419 15.81 19.65 -14.09
C SER A 419 15.84 19.64 -15.63
N GLU A 420 15.77 20.80 -16.24
CA GLU A 420 16.36 20.95 -17.57
C GLU A 420 17.88 20.75 -17.38
N ASP A 421 18.46 19.90 -18.21
CA ASP A 421 19.85 19.44 -18.19
C ASP A 421 20.92 20.53 -18.00
#